data_04533ea97cb0b7c3d67a94f100b8ae82
#
_entry.id   04533ea97cb0b7c3d67a94f100b8ae82
#
_cell.length_a   1.000
_cell.length_b   1.000
_cell.length_c   1.000
_cell.angle_alpha   90.00
_cell.angle_beta   90.00
_cell.angle_gamma   90.00
#
_symmetry.space_group_name_H-M   'P 1'
#
loop_
_entity.id
_entity.type
_entity.pdbx_description
1 polymer ?
#
loop_
_entity_poly.entity_id
_entity_poly.type
_entity_poly.pdbx_seq_one_letter_code
_entity_poly.pdbx_strand_id
1 'polypeptide(L)'
;MSAEKRKVAYIDGKPYEIGPNHTSILKFVKSYLGEKKVPTLCDDPNLAPYGACRVCSVEVALEKDGPTKVVASCHTPVGENQHIFTSNDGLQNLRKNIVELVLTDHPMNCDTCEVDKNCELQTVANDLGISDHRYNNPKQHKGTPKDTSHSYMLSLIHI
;
A
#
# COMPACT_ATOMS: atom_id res chain seq x y z
N MET A 1 -23.65 -34.24 -7.25
CA MET A 1 -23.09 -32.88 -7.46
C MET A 1 -22.80 -32.35 -6.09
N SER A 2 -21.53 -32.38 -5.68
CA SER A 2 -21.10 -31.81 -4.40
C SER A 2 -21.28 -30.29 -4.43
N ALA A 3 -22.08 -29.73 -3.52
CA ALA A 3 -22.14 -28.30 -3.33
C ALA A 3 -20.73 -27.83 -2.90
N GLU A 4 -20.06 -27.12 -3.78
CA GLU A 4 -18.76 -26.53 -3.48
C GLU A 4 -18.96 -25.54 -2.31
N LYS A 5 -18.37 -25.85 -1.16
CA LYS A 5 -18.48 -25.05 0.05
C LYS A 5 -17.86 -23.68 -0.24
N ARG A 6 -18.69 -22.64 -0.32
CA ARG A 6 -18.23 -21.27 -0.58
C ARG A 6 -17.30 -20.84 0.54
N LYS A 7 -16.08 -20.49 0.19
CA LYS A 7 -15.10 -19.94 1.14
C LYS A 7 -15.44 -18.49 1.40
N VAL A 8 -15.50 -18.09 2.66
CA VAL A 8 -15.86 -16.74 3.09
C VAL A 8 -14.73 -16.16 3.93
N ALA A 9 -14.44 -14.87 3.77
CA ALA A 9 -13.63 -14.08 4.67
C ALA A 9 -14.38 -12.78 5.04
N TYR A 10 -13.93 -12.12 6.09
CA TYR A 10 -14.60 -10.96 6.64
C TYR A 10 -13.75 -9.70 6.42
N ILE A 11 -14.35 -8.65 5.85
CA ILE A 11 -13.71 -7.34 5.73
C ILE A 11 -14.47 -6.37 6.64
N ASP A 12 -13.78 -5.79 7.60
CA ASP A 12 -14.35 -4.86 8.60
C ASP A 12 -15.65 -5.42 9.22
N GLY A 13 -15.66 -6.71 9.55
CA GLY A 13 -16.77 -7.42 10.18
C GLY A 13 -17.89 -7.90 9.24
N LYS A 14 -17.83 -7.61 7.94
CA LYS A 14 -18.82 -8.06 6.93
C LYS A 14 -18.28 -9.26 6.16
N PRO A 15 -19.10 -10.33 5.95
CA PRO A 15 -18.70 -11.52 5.19
C PRO A 15 -18.72 -11.25 3.68
N TYR A 16 -17.68 -11.77 2.99
CA TYR A 16 -17.56 -11.74 1.53
C TYR A 16 -17.05 -13.08 1.02
N GLU A 17 -17.49 -13.48 -0.17
CA GLU A 17 -17.11 -14.75 -0.78
C GLU A 17 -15.72 -14.64 -1.43
N ILE A 18 -14.86 -15.63 -1.18
CA ILE A 18 -13.53 -15.69 -1.80
C ILE A 18 -13.66 -16.37 -3.16
N GLY A 19 -13.48 -15.59 -4.22
CA GLY A 19 -13.45 -16.09 -5.60
C GLY A 19 -12.04 -16.52 -6.06
N PRO A 20 -11.94 -17.18 -7.21
CA PRO A 20 -10.67 -17.71 -7.74
C PRO A 20 -9.62 -16.62 -8.05
N ASN A 21 -10.06 -15.40 -8.31
CA ASN A 21 -9.18 -14.27 -8.63
C ASN A 21 -8.64 -13.56 -7.37
N HIS A 22 -9.11 -13.93 -6.18
CA HIS A 22 -8.69 -13.33 -4.91
C HIS A 22 -7.40 -14.00 -4.40
N THR A 23 -6.29 -13.78 -5.10
CA THR A 23 -4.99 -14.37 -4.77
C THR A 23 -4.31 -13.70 -3.57
N SER A 24 -4.71 -12.46 -3.24
CA SER A 24 -4.21 -11.72 -2.09
C SER A 24 -5.34 -10.98 -1.37
N ILE A 25 -5.08 -10.60 -0.12
CA ILE A 25 -6.00 -9.77 0.68
C ILE A 25 -6.30 -8.45 -0.03
N LEU A 26 -5.30 -7.82 -0.66
CA LEU A 26 -5.49 -6.57 -1.38
C LEU A 26 -6.47 -6.71 -2.54
N LYS A 27 -6.29 -7.73 -3.40
CA LYS A 27 -7.21 -8.01 -4.51
C LYS A 27 -8.61 -8.31 -4.02
N PHE A 28 -8.72 -9.04 -2.92
CA PHE A 28 -10.00 -9.35 -2.28
C PHE A 28 -10.71 -8.08 -1.77
N VAL A 29 -9.99 -7.20 -1.06
CA VAL A 29 -10.55 -5.94 -0.57
C VAL A 29 -10.93 -5.00 -1.72
N LYS A 30 -10.04 -4.83 -2.71
CA LYS A 30 -10.29 -3.98 -3.88
C LYS A 30 -11.52 -4.40 -4.66
N SER A 31 -11.76 -5.69 -4.83
CA SER A 31 -12.91 -6.22 -5.60
C SER A 31 -14.27 -5.87 -4.98
N TYR A 32 -14.34 -5.71 -3.65
CA TYR A 32 -15.60 -5.44 -2.95
C TYR A 32 -15.75 -4.00 -2.45
N LEU A 33 -14.64 -3.36 -2.06
CA LEU A 33 -14.66 -2.03 -1.44
C LEU A 33 -13.99 -0.94 -2.29
N GLY A 34 -13.46 -1.31 -3.46
CA GLY A 34 -12.83 -0.39 -4.40
C GLY A 34 -11.34 -0.14 -4.13
N GLU A 35 -10.69 0.48 -5.12
CA GLU A 35 -9.23 0.67 -5.17
C GLU A 35 -8.66 1.52 -4.03
N LYS A 36 -9.44 2.52 -3.59
CA LYS A 36 -8.97 3.50 -2.58
C LYS A 36 -9.08 3.03 -1.13
N LYS A 37 -9.72 1.87 -0.87
CA LYS A 37 -9.96 1.42 0.51
C LYS A 37 -8.67 1.09 1.26
N VAL A 38 -7.69 0.51 0.57
CA VAL A 38 -6.35 0.25 1.10
C VAL A 38 -5.33 0.91 0.17
N PRO A 39 -4.59 1.92 0.64
CA PRO A 39 -3.60 2.61 -0.19
C PRO A 39 -2.42 1.69 -0.53
N THR A 40 -1.78 1.93 -1.68
CA THR A 40 -0.62 1.20 -2.16
C THR A 40 0.40 2.15 -2.78
N LEU A 41 1.69 1.79 -2.82
CA LEU A 41 2.73 2.50 -3.56
C LEU A 41 3.59 1.56 -4.41
N CYS A 42 3.78 0.30 -3.98
CA CYS A 42 4.61 -0.65 -4.72
C CYS A 42 3.80 -1.78 -5.40
N ASP A 43 2.47 -1.65 -5.43
CA ASP A 43 1.59 -2.61 -6.08
C ASP A 43 1.32 -2.15 -7.51
N ASP A 44 1.99 -2.75 -8.46
CA ASP A 44 1.85 -2.49 -9.90
C ASP A 44 1.27 -3.73 -10.60
N PRO A 45 0.30 -3.58 -11.52
CA PRO A 45 -0.32 -4.71 -12.22
C PRO A 45 0.66 -5.53 -13.08
N ASN A 46 1.78 -4.95 -13.48
CA ASN A 46 2.81 -5.61 -14.30
C ASN A 46 3.89 -6.33 -13.46
N LEU A 47 3.86 -6.19 -12.14
CA LEU A 47 4.85 -6.77 -11.24
C LEU A 47 4.22 -7.75 -10.26
N ALA A 48 4.98 -8.77 -9.88
CA ALA A 48 4.56 -9.65 -8.79
C ALA A 48 4.67 -8.90 -7.45
N PRO A 49 3.60 -8.82 -6.65
CA PRO A 49 3.63 -8.12 -5.37
C PRO A 49 4.58 -8.80 -4.39
N TYR A 50 5.44 -8.04 -3.72
CA TYR A 50 6.43 -8.55 -2.77
C TYR A 50 6.43 -7.86 -1.40
N GLY A 51 5.50 -6.91 -1.19
CA GLY A 51 5.25 -6.32 0.13
C GLY A 51 6.33 -5.37 0.64
N ALA A 52 7.04 -4.65 -0.24
CA ALA A 52 8.18 -3.81 0.15
C ALA A 52 7.78 -2.54 0.89
N CYS A 53 6.90 -1.70 0.32
CA CYS A 53 6.59 -0.38 0.88
C CYS A 53 5.78 -0.43 2.17
N ARG A 54 5.01 -1.48 2.43
CA ARG A 54 4.15 -1.69 3.62
C ARG A 54 3.00 -0.68 3.76
N VAL A 55 2.78 0.20 2.81
CA VAL A 55 1.66 1.16 2.82
C VAL A 55 0.31 0.44 2.78
N CYS A 56 0.25 -0.72 2.11
CA CYS A 56 -0.93 -1.57 2.06
C CYS A 56 -1.18 -2.41 3.32
N SER A 57 -0.54 -2.12 4.45
CA SER A 57 -0.70 -2.88 5.70
C SER A 57 -2.15 -2.91 6.17
N VAL A 58 -2.61 -4.10 6.55
CA VAL A 58 -3.92 -4.37 7.17
C VAL A 58 -3.70 -5.24 8.40
N GLU A 59 -4.65 -5.27 9.31
CA GLU A 59 -4.66 -6.25 10.39
C GLU A 59 -5.48 -7.46 10.00
N VAL A 60 -5.00 -8.64 10.40
CA VAL A 60 -5.71 -9.91 10.19
C VAL A 60 -5.81 -10.68 11.50
N ALA A 61 -6.95 -11.33 11.69
CA ALA A 61 -7.17 -12.31 12.77
C ALA A 61 -7.78 -13.58 12.19
N LEU A 62 -7.58 -14.71 12.84
CA LEU A 62 -8.22 -15.98 12.48
C LEU A 62 -9.60 -16.11 13.12
N GLU A 63 -9.84 -15.42 14.21
CA GLU A 63 -11.10 -15.37 14.94
C GLU A 63 -11.53 -13.91 15.13
N LYS A 64 -12.84 -13.67 15.26
CA LYS A 64 -13.43 -12.34 15.31
C LYS A 64 -12.81 -11.42 16.38
N ASP A 65 -12.56 -11.96 17.55
CA ASP A 65 -12.03 -11.24 18.73
C ASP A 65 -10.64 -11.78 19.13
N GLY A 66 -9.97 -12.49 18.19
CA GLY A 66 -8.64 -13.05 18.40
C GLY A 66 -7.52 -12.03 18.25
N PRO A 67 -6.29 -12.44 18.55
CA PRO A 67 -5.13 -11.58 18.39
C PRO A 67 -4.94 -11.19 16.91
N THR A 68 -4.73 -9.90 16.66
CA THR A 68 -4.48 -9.37 15.32
C THR A 68 -3.00 -9.37 14.99
N LYS A 69 -2.69 -9.49 13.69
CA LYS A 69 -1.35 -9.38 13.14
C LYS A 69 -1.37 -8.42 11.96
N VAL A 70 -0.42 -7.50 11.93
CA VAL A 70 -0.24 -6.58 10.78
C VAL A 70 0.49 -7.29 9.66
N VAL A 71 -0.10 -7.27 8.45
CA VAL A 71 0.46 -7.91 7.26
C VAL A 71 0.40 -6.98 6.05
N ALA A 72 1.26 -7.20 5.05
CA ALA A 72 1.18 -6.54 3.76
C ALA A 72 0.10 -7.21 2.91
N SER A 73 -1.03 -6.53 2.68
CA SER A 73 -2.19 -7.10 1.98
C SER A 73 -1.93 -7.47 0.52
N CYS A 74 -1.02 -6.78 -0.17
CA CYS A 74 -0.66 -7.06 -1.57
C CYS A 74 -0.04 -8.45 -1.74
N HIS A 75 0.73 -8.90 -0.75
CA HIS A 75 1.50 -10.17 -0.80
C HIS A 75 0.84 -11.30 -0.01
N THR A 76 0.04 -11.00 1.00
CA THR A 76 -0.57 -12.00 1.87
C THR A 76 -1.80 -12.63 1.23
N PRO A 77 -1.88 -13.97 1.11
CA PRO A 77 -3.07 -14.65 0.59
C PRO A 77 -4.29 -14.43 1.49
N VAL A 78 -5.48 -14.37 0.90
CA VAL A 78 -6.72 -14.39 1.68
C VAL A 78 -7.07 -15.83 2.07
N GLY A 79 -7.41 -16.03 3.34
CA GLY A 79 -7.79 -17.32 3.91
C GLY A 79 -9.28 -17.42 4.25
N GLU A 80 -9.79 -18.65 4.31
CA GLU A 80 -11.16 -18.92 4.77
C GLU A 80 -11.31 -18.54 6.25
N ASN A 81 -12.44 -17.90 6.60
CA ASN A 81 -12.76 -17.38 7.94
C ASN A 81 -11.80 -16.32 8.48
N GLN A 82 -10.95 -15.76 7.64
CA GLN A 82 -10.03 -14.71 8.03
C GLN A 82 -10.79 -13.39 8.25
N HIS A 83 -10.52 -12.72 9.36
CA HIS A 83 -11.02 -11.38 9.65
C HIS A 83 -9.94 -10.35 9.26
N ILE A 84 -10.31 -9.45 8.37
CA ILE A 84 -9.43 -8.42 7.81
C ILE A 84 -9.95 -7.06 8.25
N PHE A 85 -9.11 -6.29 8.94
CA PHE A 85 -9.40 -4.92 9.36
C PHE A 85 -8.59 -3.98 8.47
N THR A 86 -9.29 -3.16 7.69
CA THR A 86 -8.66 -2.31 6.69
C THR A 86 -8.23 -0.96 7.26
N SER A 87 -8.82 -0.51 8.36
CA SER A 87 -8.52 0.79 8.96
C SER A 87 -8.80 0.78 10.46
N ASN A 88 -7.85 1.30 11.22
CA ASN A 88 -7.95 1.71 12.61
C ASN A 88 -6.86 2.76 12.87
N ASP A 89 -6.84 3.37 14.06
CA ASP A 89 -5.87 4.42 14.39
C ASP A 89 -4.42 3.94 14.29
N GLY A 90 -4.14 2.68 14.69
CA GLY A 90 -2.82 2.06 14.59
C GLY A 90 -2.36 1.94 13.14
N LEU A 91 -3.21 1.44 12.25
CA LEU A 91 -2.93 1.31 10.82
C LEU A 91 -2.77 2.68 10.14
N GLN A 92 -3.59 3.66 10.48
CA GLN A 92 -3.47 5.01 9.94
C GLN A 92 -2.14 5.65 10.35
N ASN A 93 -1.78 5.56 11.62
CA ASN A 93 -0.49 6.04 12.12
C ASN A 93 0.69 5.32 11.46
N LEU A 94 0.61 4.00 11.29
CA LEU A 94 1.64 3.21 10.61
C LEU A 94 1.84 3.68 9.16
N ARG A 95 0.76 3.79 8.39
CA ARG A 95 0.80 4.24 7.00
C ARG A 95 1.34 5.66 6.89
N LYS A 96 0.87 6.56 7.76
CA LYS A 96 1.35 7.94 7.81
C LYS A 96 2.87 8.00 8.04
N ASN A 97 3.38 7.28 9.03
CA ASN A 97 4.82 7.24 9.32
C ASN A 97 5.63 6.69 8.14
N ILE A 98 5.14 5.63 7.48
CA ILE A 98 5.82 5.07 6.31
C ILE A 98 5.87 6.08 5.15
N VAL A 99 4.75 6.73 4.84
CA VAL A 99 4.70 7.71 3.74
C VAL A 99 5.53 8.95 4.06
N GLU A 100 5.52 9.43 5.31
CA GLU A 100 6.41 10.51 5.74
C GLU A 100 7.91 10.16 5.55
N LEU A 101 8.30 8.90 5.83
CA LEU A 101 9.67 8.45 5.58
C LEU A 101 10.01 8.44 4.08
N VAL A 102 9.08 8.03 3.23
CA VAL A 102 9.26 8.10 1.76
C VAL A 102 9.41 9.56 1.31
N LEU A 103 8.59 10.46 1.85
CA LEU A 103 8.63 11.89 1.53
C LEU A 103 9.91 12.57 2.01
N THR A 104 10.63 12.02 2.99
CA THR A 104 11.89 12.56 3.47
C THR A 104 12.96 12.64 2.37
N ASP A 105 12.98 11.68 1.47
CA ASP A 105 13.89 11.63 0.33
C ASP A 105 13.29 12.19 -0.98
N HIS A 106 12.04 12.67 -0.92
CA HIS A 106 11.33 13.18 -2.08
C HIS A 106 11.24 14.72 -2.04
N PRO A 107 11.55 15.42 -3.16
CA PRO A 107 11.34 16.85 -3.25
C PRO A 107 9.86 17.21 -3.10
N MET A 108 9.52 18.10 -2.15
CA MET A 108 8.13 18.51 -1.88
C MET A 108 7.65 19.69 -2.74
N ASN A 109 8.21 19.85 -3.95
CA ASN A 109 7.86 20.93 -4.89
C ASN A 109 6.87 20.45 -5.95
N CYS A 110 5.72 19.98 -5.49
CA CYS A 110 4.68 19.43 -6.34
C CYS A 110 4.22 20.42 -7.43
N ASP A 111 4.11 21.71 -7.09
CA ASP A 111 3.64 22.76 -8.01
C ASP A 111 4.50 22.92 -9.28
N THR A 112 5.75 22.48 -9.24
CA THR A 112 6.70 22.54 -10.37
C THR A 112 7.02 21.15 -10.94
N CYS A 113 6.37 20.11 -10.42
CA CYS A 113 6.59 18.73 -10.82
C CYS A 113 5.80 18.40 -12.10
N GLU A 114 6.43 17.71 -13.03
CA GLU A 114 5.80 17.31 -14.31
C GLU A 114 4.58 16.37 -14.12
N VAL A 115 4.53 15.65 -12.99
CA VAL A 115 3.44 14.71 -12.66
C VAL A 115 2.50 15.25 -11.58
N ASP A 116 2.49 16.58 -11.34
CA ASP A 116 1.55 17.18 -10.40
C ASP A 116 0.11 16.75 -10.69
N LYS A 117 -0.66 16.44 -9.65
CA LYS A 117 -2.04 15.92 -9.71
C LYS A 117 -2.22 14.56 -10.42
N ASN A 118 -1.16 13.97 -10.94
CA ASN A 118 -1.15 12.62 -11.53
C ASN A 118 -0.06 11.74 -10.88
N CYS A 119 0.17 11.93 -9.58
CA CYS A 119 1.19 11.25 -8.79
C CYS A 119 0.52 10.40 -7.70
N GLU A 120 0.82 9.10 -7.68
CA GLU A 120 0.28 8.18 -6.66
C GLU A 120 0.78 8.54 -5.25
N LEU A 121 2.05 8.93 -5.11
CA LEU A 121 2.61 9.33 -3.82
C LEU A 121 1.89 10.58 -3.28
N GLN A 122 1.64 11.58 -4.14
CA GLN A 122 0.89 12.78 -3.78
C GLN A 122 -0.55 12.43 -3.35
N THR A 123 -1.21 11.54 -4.09
CA THR A 123 -2.57 11.08 -3.76
C THR A 123 -2.61 10.39 -2.40
N VAL A 124 -1.70 9.44 -2.15
CA VAL A 124 -1.63 8.72 -0.88
C VAL A 124 -1.28 9.65 0.28
N ALA A 125 -0.38 10.61 0.08
CA ALA A 125 -0.02 11.61 1.10
C ALA A 125 -1.23 12.48 1.47
N ASN A 126 -1.98 12.96 0.47
CA ASN A 126 -3.18 13.76 0.68
C ASN A 126 -4.28 12.96 1.42
N ASP A 127 -4.52 11.71 1.03
CA ASP A 127 -5.52 10.83 1.66
C ASP A 127 -5.17 10.53 3.13
N LEU A 128 -3.88 10.54 3.49
CA LEU A 128 -3.39 10.38 4.85
C LEU A 128 -3.25 11.70 5.63
N GLY A 129 -3.59 12.83 5.01
CA GLY A 129 -3.51 14.16 5.62
C GLY A 129 -2.07 14.60 5.90
N ILE A 130 -1.13 14.26 5.02
CA ILE A 130 0.28 14.63 5.12
C ILE A 130 0.52 15.85 4.24
N SER A 131 0.77 17.00 4.85
CA SER A 131 1.15 18.22 4.14
C SER A 131 2.66 18.50 4.20
N ASP A 132 3.34 17.92 5.20
CA ASP A 132 4.78 18.02 5.41
C ASP A 132 5.26 16.80 6.20
N HIS A 133 6.53 16.48 6.12
CA HIS A 133 7.11 15.37 6.88
C HIS A 133 7.79 15.87 8.16
N ARG A 134 7.69 15.07 9.23
CA ARG A 134 8.26 15.39 10.57
C ARG A 134 9.77 15.16 10.67
N TYR A 135 10.33 14.43 9.72
CA TYR A 135 11.73 14.03 9.76
C TYR A 135 12.58 15.09 9.07
N ASN A 136 13.55 15.66 9.81
CA ASN A 136 14.51 16.58 9.22
C ASN A 136 15.39 15.83 8.22
N ASN A 137 15.25 16.15 6.95
CA ASN A 137 16.22 15.72 5.96
C ASN A 137 17.51 16.54 6.18
N PRO A 138 18.60 15.94 6.66
CA PRO A 138 19.81 16.68 6.99
C PRO A 138 20.48 17.35 5.79
N LYS A 139 20.19 16.96 4.58
CA LYS A 139 20.60 17.63 3.34
C LYS A 139 19.71 17.13 2.21
N GLN A 140 19.02 18.07 1.54
CA GLN A 140 18.53 17.79 0.19
C GLN A 140 19.65 17.04 -0.55
N HIS A 141 19.36 15.87 -1.07
CA HIS A 141 20.28 15.19 -1.96
C HIS A 141 20.66 16.16 -3.07
N LYS A 142 21.79 16.81 -2.93
CA LYS A 142 22.43 17.52 -4.04
C LYS A 142 22.69 16.41 -5.04
N GLY A 143 21.89 16.42 -6.10
CA GLY A 143 21.69 15.35 -7.05
C GLY A 143 22.85 14.35 -7.12
N THR A 144 22.55 13.09 -6.93
CA THR A 144 23.50 12.01 -7.21
C THR A 144 24.19 12.33 -8.52
N PRO A 145 25.54 12.36 -8.58
CA PRO A 145 26.24 12.64 -9.82
C PRO A 145 25.65 11.75 -10.90
N LYS A 146 25.19 12.34 -11.99
CA LYS A 146 24.69 11.57 -13.13
C LYS A 146 25.82 10.69 -13.62
N ASP A 147 25.64 9.38 -13.64
CA ASP A 147 26.54 8.48 -14.32
C ASP A 147 26.45 8.73 -15.82
N THR A 148 27.48 9.34 -16.39
CA THR A 148 27.60 9.64 -17.81
C THR A 148 28.43 8.61 -18.57
N SER A 149 28.76 7.48 -17.92
CA SER A 149 29.59 6.43 -18.53
C SER A 149 28.91 5.71 -19.69
N HIS A 150 27.58 5.82 -19.80
CA HIS A 150 26.81 5.27 -20.92
C HIS A 150 25.83 6.29 -21.49
N SER A 151 25.36 5.99 -22.72
CA SER A 151 24.32 6.77 -23.41
C SER A 151 22.91 6.54 -22.84
N TYR A 152 22.72 5.60 -21.89
CA TYR A 152 21.46 5.31 -21.26
C TYR A 152 21.33 6.08 -19.94
N MET A 153 20.20 6.75 -19.76
CA MET A 153 19.85 7.37 -18.48
C MET A 153 19.06 6.36 -17.66
N LEU A 154 19.71 5.77 -16.64
CA LEU A 154 19.02 4.99 -15.61
C LEU A 154 18.44 5.98 -14.60
N SER A 155 17.13 6.17 -14.63
CA SER A 155 16.44 6.89 -13.56
C SER A 155 16.14 5.91 -12.43
N LEU A 156 16.86 6.03 -11.31
CA LEU A 156 16.56 5.30 -10.08
C LEU A 156 15.46 5.96 -9.24
N ILE A 157 14.91 7.08 -9.73
CA ILE A 157 13.88 7.88 -9.01
C ILE A 157 12.49 7.26 -9.13
N HIS A 158 12.29 6.34 -10.04
CA HIS A 158 11.00 5.71 -10.32
C HIS A 158 10.94 4.24 -9.91
N ILE A 159 11.78 3.86 -8.97
CA ILE A 159 11.72 2.53 -8.36
C ILE A 159 10.85 2.58 -7.12
#